data_a19ab3cd44ba9576a5bec55b35d41b87
#
_entry.id   a19ab3cd44ba9576a5bec55b35d41b87
#
_cell.length_a   1.000
_cell.length_b   1.000
_cell.length_c   1.000
_cell.angle_alpha   90.00
_cell.angle_beta   90.00
_cell.angle_gamma   90.00
#
_symmetry.space_group_name_H-M   'P 1'
#
loop_
_entity.id
_entity.type
_entity.pdbx_description
1 polymer ?
#
loop_
_entity_poly.entity_id
_entity_poly.type
_entity_poly.pdbx_seq_one_letter_code
_entity_poly.pdbx_strand_id
1 'polypeptide(L)'
;DVLSSVYNCWLRYFDFEGRSSRSEYWHWQLFRILIFFSFYYLESVTFFGLNFVLGTILLIPEVAVSIRRLHDTNKSGWWILLNFSIFFPLISPTLLLFSLIGISTLIYFYCLQGDNRTNDYGNQQS
;
A
#
# COMPACT_ATOMS: atom_id res chain seq x y z
N ASP A 1 -11.21 12.57 -6.38
CA ASP A 1 -12.27 12.10 -5.49
C ASP A 1 -11.89 10.75 -4.88
N VAL A 2 -12.19 10.57 -3.58
CA VAL A 2 -11.85 9.36 -2.84
C VAL A 2 -12.48 8.11 -3.49
N LEU A 3 -13.76 8.20 -3.84
CA LEU A 3 -14.49 7.08 -4.44
C LEU A 3 -13.91 6.67 -5.80
N SER A 4 -13.55 7.63 -6.64
CA SER A 4 -12.92 7.34 -7.93
C SER A 4 -11.54 6.70 -7.78
N SER A 5 -10.75 7.14 -6.80
CA SER A 5 -9.44 6.54 -6.50
C SER A 5 -9.58 5.08 -6.04
N VAL A 6 -10.51 4.80 -5.14
CA VAL A 6 -10.79 3.44 -4.65
C VAL A 6 -11.29 2.55 -5.80
N TYR A 7 -12.21 3.06 -6.61
CA TYR A 7 -12.74 2.34 -7.77
C TYR A 7 -11.64 2.00 -8.78
N ASN A 8 -10.75 2.95 -9.08
CA ASN A 8 -9.60 2.71 -9.96
C ASN A 8 -8.66 1.64 -9.40
N CYS A 9 -8.41 1.61 -8.09
CA CYS A 9 -7.62 0.55 -7.47
C CYS A 9 -8.27 -0.83 -7.62
N TRP A 10 -9.61 -0.92 -7.53
CA TRP A 10 -10.35 -2.16 -7.78
C TRP A 10 -10.30 -2.58 -9.24
N LEU A 11 -10.47 -1.67 -10.18
CA LEU A 11 -10.36 -1.98 -11.63
C LEU A 11 -8.96 -2.46 -12.00
N ARG A 12 -7.94 -1.92 -11.33
CA ARG A 12 -6.53 -2.26 -11.54
C ARG A 12 -6.00 -3.25 -10.50
N TYR A 13 -6.83 -4.20 -10.09
CA TYR A 13 -6.57 -5.16 -9.00
C TYR A 13 -5.28 -5.95 -9.20
N PHE A 14 -5.01 -6.42 -10.42
CA PHE A 14 -3.81 -7.17 -10.79
C PHE A 14 -2.82 -6.37 -11.66
N ASP A 15 -3.02 -5.07 -11.77
CA ASP A 15 -2.16 -4.21 -12.58
C ASP A 15 -1.02 -3.66 -11.72
N PHE A 16 0.15 -4.22 -11.91
CA PHE A 16 1.40 -3.84 -11.23
C PHE A 16 2.25 -2.87 -12.08
N GLU A 17 1.82 -2.58 -13.30
CA GLU A 17 2.52 -1.69 -14.22
C GLU A 17 2.00 -0.26 -14.14
N GLY A 18 2.78 0.69 -14.71
CA GLY A 18 2.41 2.09 -14.72
C GLY A 18 2.66 2.80 -13.38
N ARG A 19 1.94 3.90 -13.18
CA ARG A 19 2.15 4.84 -12.06
C ARG A 19 0.85 5.09 -11.33
N SER A 20 0.92 5.43 -10.03
CA SER A 20 -0.22 5.89 -9.23
C SER A 20 0.13 7.19 -8.51
N SER A 21 -0.81 8.14 -8.52
CA SER A 21 -0.64 9.42 -7.84
C SER A 21 -0.63 9.28 -6.31
N ARG A 22 -0.12 10.32 -5.62
CA ARG A 22 -0.19 10.36 -4.15
C ARG A 22 -1.63 10.27 -3.62
N SER A 23 -2.54 11.00 -4.26
CA SER A 23 -3.95 11.00 -3.86
C SER A 23 -4.58 9.62 -4.01
N GLU A 24 -4.33 8.91 -5.11
CA GLU A 24 -4.84 7.56 -5.33
C GLU A 24 -4.34 6.60 -4.23
N TYR A 25 -3.04 6.62 -3.94
CA TYR A 25 -2.44 5.79 -2.90
C TYR A 25 -3.04 6.09 -1.51
N TRP A 26 -3.07 7.38 -1.09
CA TRP A 26 -3.55 7.73 0.25
C TRP A 26 -5.06 7.55 0.42
N HIS A 27 -5.85 7.76 -0.63
CA HIS A 27 -7.29 7.44 -0.60
C HIS A 27 -7.54 5.94 -0.43
N TRP A 28 -6.73 5.11 -1.11
CA TRP A 28 -6.77 3.66 -0.92
C TRP A 28 -6.41 3.26 0.51
N GLN A 29 -5.35 3.85 1.09
CA GLN A 29 -4.97 3.58 2.48
C GLN A 29 -6.09 3.96 3.46
N LEU A 30 -6.70 5.13 3.27
CA LEU A 30 -7.83 5.57 4.09
C LEU A 30 -9.00 4.58 4.00
N PHE A 31 -9.39 4.19 2.79
CA PHE A 31 -10.45 3.20 2.56
C PHE A 31 -10.14 1.88 3.28
N ARG A 32 -8.94 1.36 3.12
CA ARG A 32 -8.49 0.12 3.76
C ARG A 32 -8.56 0.18 5.29
N ILE A 33 -8.07 1.27 5.88
CA ILE A 33 -8.10 1.49 7.32
C ILE A 33 -9.55 1.51 7.82
N LEU A 34 -10.44 2.25 7.18
CA LEU A 34 -11.85 2.33 7.56
C LEU A 34 -12.54 0.98 7.49
N ILE A 35 -12.29 0.20 6.43
CA ILE A 35 -12.81 -1.15 6.27
C ILE A 35 -12.31 -2.04 7.41
N PHE A 36 -11.00 -2.07 7.69
CA PHE A 36 -10.46 -2.92 8.75
C PHE A 36 -11.02 -2.57 10.13
N PHE A 37 -11.15 -1.29 10.48
CA PHE A 37 -11.75 -0.88 11.74
C PHE A 37 -13.23 -1.27 11.83
N SER A 38 -14.00 -1.09 10.75
CA SER A 38 -15.42 -1.47 10.71
C SER A 38 -15.61 -2.97 10.93
N PHE A 39 -14.81 -3.79 10.26
CA PHE A 39 -14.91 -5.24 10.38
C PHE A 39 -14.27 -5.78 11.67
N TYR A 40 -13.24 -5.13 12.21
CA TYR A 40 -12.71 -5.47 13.53
C TYR A 40 -13.78 -5.33 14.62
N TYR A 41 -14.56 -4.26 14.55
CA TYR A 41 -15.67 -4.06 15.47
C TYR A 41 -16.77 -5.11 15.26
N LEU A 42 -17.10 -5.45 14.02
CA LEU A 42 -18.10 -6.45 13.69
C LEU A 42 -17.66 -7.87 14.09
N GLU A 43 -16.38 -8.21 13.93
CA GLU A 43 -15.80 -9.52 14.26
C GLU A 43 -15.91 -9.83 15.76
N SER A 44 -15.83 -8.82 16.63
CA SER A 44 -16.02 -8.98 18.05
C SER A 44 -17.43 -9.50 18.42
N VAL A 45 -18.37 -9.40 17.48
CA VAL A 45 -19.80 -9.75 17.68
C VAL A 45 -20.24 -10.99 16.87
N THR A 46 -19.61 -11.26 15.70
CA THR A 46 -20.21 -12.20 14.73
C THR A 46 -19.37 -13.39 14.31
N PHE A 47 -18.17 -13.20 13.79
CA PHE A 47 -17.41 -14.27 13.15
C PHE A 47 -15.90 -14.08 13.29
N PHE A 48 -15.24 -15.03 13.92
CA PHE A 48 -13.79 -15.09 14.05
C PHE A 48 -13.13 -15.37 12.70
N GLY A 49 -12.18 -14.52 12.28
CA GLY A 49 -11.42 -14.69 11.04
C GLY A 49 -11.87 -13.81 9.88
N LEU A 50 -12.92 -13.00 10.03
CA LEU A 50 -13.39 -12.10 8.96
C LEU A 50 -12.31 -11.11 8.49
N ASN A 51 -11.54 -10.54 9.42
CA ASN A 51 -10.43 -9.65 9.09
C ASN A 51 -9.31 -10.35 8.32
N PHE A 52 -9.07 -11.63 8.59
CA PHE A 52 -8.09 -12.42 7.84
C PHE A 52 -8.52 -12.59 6.37
N VAL A 53 -9.78 -12.92 6.12
CA VAL A 53 -10.33 -13.05 4.76
C VAL A 53 -10.26 -11.72 4.01
N LEU A 54 -10.68 -10.63 4.65
CA LEU A 54 -10.59 -9.29 4.07
C LEU A 54 -9.14 -8.88 3.79
N GLY A 55 -8.23 -9.14 4.73
CA GLY A 55 -6.81 -8.87 4.56
C GLY A 55 -6.24 -9.58 3.35
N THR A 56 -6.62 -10.82 3.11
CA THR A 56 -6.18 -11.61 1.96
C THR A 56 -6.73 -11.03 0.65
N ILE A 57 -8.01 -10.66 0.61
CA ILE A 57 -8.63 -10.05 -0.57
C ILE A 57 -8.01 -8.67 -0.88
N LEU A 58 -7.76 -7.85 0.12
CA LEU A 58 -7.22 -6.50 -0.05
C LEU A 58 -5.70 -6.48 -0.28
N LEU A 59 -5.01 -7.60 -0.05
CA LEU A 59 -3.55 -7.69 -0.18
C LEU A 59 -3.07 -7.39 -1.61
N ILE A 60 -3.73 -7.95 -2.61
CA ILE A 60 -3.30 -7.82 -4.01
C ILE A 60 -3.41 -6.36 -4.49
N PRO A 61 -4.55 -5.66 -4.35
CA PRO A 61 -4.64 -4.26 -4.76
C PRO A 61 -3.75 -3.34 -3.89
N GLU A 62 -3.50 -3.70 -2.62
CA GLU A 62 -2.53 -3.00 -1.77
C GLU A 62 -1.11 -3.06 -2.35
N VAL A 63 -0.67 -4.27 -2.72
CA VAL A 63 0.64 -4.46 -3.36
C VAL A 63 0.69 -3.74 -4.71
N ALA A 64 -0.36 -3.85 -5.52
CA ALA A 64 -0.42 -3.23 -6.84
C ALA A 64 -0.33 -1.70 -6.77
N VAL A 65 -1.13 -1.03 -5.93
CA VAL A 65 -1.07 0.42 -5.78
C VAL A 65 0.24 0.90 -5.17
N SER A 66 0.82 0.13 -4.25
CA SER A 66 2.11 0.44 -3.63
C SER A 66 3.26 0.39 -4.64
N ILE A 67 3.29 -0.64 -5.48
CA ILE A 67 4.28 -0.75 -6.57
C ILE A 67 4.13 0.40 -7.56
N ARG A 68 2.91 0.67 -8.04
CA ARG A 68 2.65 1.80 -8.95
C ARG A 68 3.03 3.15 -8.33
N ARG A 69 2.88 3.29 -7.01
CA ARG A 69 3.31 4.50 -6.30
C ARG A 69 4.82 4.64 -6.25
N LEU A 70 5.57 3.55 -6.07
CA LEU A 70 7.03 3.55 -6.17
C LEU A 70 7.49 3.92 -7.60
N HIS A 71 6.84 3.37 -8.60
CA HIS A 71 7.09 3.70 -10.01
C HIS A 71 6.86 5.19 -10.31
N ASP A 72 5.89 5.84 -9.66
CA ASP A 72 5.63 7.26 -9.82
C ASP A 72 6.80 8.15 -9.37
N THR A 73 7.63 7.67 -8.46
CA THR A 73 8.88 8.32 -8.02
C THR A 73 10.14 7.72 -8.67
N ASN A 74 9.98 7.05 -9.80
CA ASN A 74 11.05 6.35 -10.54
C ASN A 74 11.85 5.35 -9.69
N LYS A 75 11.18 4.65 -8.80
CA LYS A 75 11.76 3.61 -7.96
C LYS A 75 11.22 2.24 -8.36
N SER A 76 12.09 1.22 -8.29
CA SER A 76 11.69 -0.16 -8.54
C SER A 76 10.64 -0.64 -7.54
N GLY A 77 9.67 -1.41 -8.01
CA GLY A 77 8.66 -2.06 -7.16
C GLY A 77 9.25 -3.00 -6.10
N TRP A 78 10.49 -3.46 -6.26
CA TRP A 78 11.18 -4.30 -5.28
C TRP A 78 11.36 -3.64 -3.91
N TRP A 79 11.34 -2.31 -3.83
CA TRP A 79 11.37 -1.59 -2.56
C TRP A 79 10.20 -1.97 -1.63
N ILE A 80 9.10 -2.50 -2.17
CA ILE A 80 7.96 -2.98 -1.37
C ILE A 80 8.37 -4.09 -0.38
N LEU A 81 9.46 -4.81 -0.66
CA LEU A 81 9.98 -5.86 0.23
C LEU A 81 10.36 -5.31 1.61
N LEU A 82 10.63 -4.00 1.73
CA LEU A 82 10.84 -3.37 3.03
C LEU A 82 9.60 -3.47 3.95
N ASN A 83 8.40 -3.71 3.42
CA ASN A 83 7.24 -3.99 4.26
C ASN A 83 7.43 -5.25 5.10
N PHE A 84 8.19 -6.23 4.63
CA PHE A 84 8.48 -7.43 5.40
C PHE A 84 9.35 -7.16 6.63
N SER A 85 10.01 -6.00 6.70
CA SER A 85 10.79 -5.61 7.87
C SER A 85 9.91 -5.50 9.14
N ILE A 86 8.59 -5.33 8.99
CA ILE A 86 7.64 -5.32 10.11
C ILE A 86 7.66 -6.62 10.92
N PHE A 87 8.08 -7.72 10.31
CA PHE A 87 8.18 -9.02 10.97
C PHE A 87 9.52 -9.24 11.69
N PHE A 88 10.51 -8.39 11.49
CA PHE A 88 11.85 -8.54 12.09
C PHE A 88 11.81 -8.57 13.63
N PRO A 89 11.01 -7.74 14.33
CA PRO A 89 10.91 -7.81 15.78
C PRO A 89 10.37 -9.14 16.32
N LEU A 90 9.62 -9.91 15.49
CA LEU A 90 9.14 -11.24 15.87
C LEU A 90 10.27 -12.28 15.90
N ILE A 91 11.34 -12.04 15.13
CA ILE A 91 12.53 -12.91 15.10
C ILE A 91 13.44 -12.53 16.28
N SER A 92 13.70 -11.25 16.45
CA SER A 92 14.48 -10.73 17.58
C SER A 92 14.11 -9.27 17.87
N PRO A 93 13.89 -8.88 19.15
CA PRO A 93 13.62 -7.50 19.52
C PRO A 93 14.74 -6.52 19.11
N THR A 94 15.97 -6.98 18.97
CA THR A 94 17.11 -6.17 18.53
C THR A 94 16.96 -5.67 17.09
N LEU A 95 16.13 -6.34 16.27
CA LEU A 95 15.84 -5.95 14.88
C LEU A 95 14.76 -4.87 14.77
N LEU A 96 14.22 -4.38 15.89
CA LEU A 96 13.20 -3.32 15.88
C LEU A 96 13.68 -2.06 15.16
N LEU A 97 14.94 -1.66 15.35
CA LEU A 97 15.50 -0.47 14.68
C LEU A 97 15.52 -0.65 13.15
N PHE A 98 15.88 -1.83 12.65
CA PHE A 98 15.85 -2.11 11.21
C PHE A 98 14.42 -2.09 10.66
N SER A 99 13.44 -2.59 11.41
CA SER A 99 12.02 -2.50 11.06
C SER A 99 11.56 -1.04 10.95
N LEU A 100 11.88 -0.20 11.93
CA LEU A 100 11.52 1.21 11.93
C LEU A 100 12.17 1.96 10.75
N ILE A 101 13.43 1.70 10.45
CA ILE A 101 14.13 2.29 9.31
C ILE A 101 13.46 1.86 7.99
N GLY A 102 13.18 0.57 7.81
CA GLY A 102 12.56 0.05 6.59
C GLY A 102 11.19 0.65 6.34
N ILE A 103 10.32 0.67 7.34
CA ILE A 103 8.97 1.25 7.25
C ILE A 103 9.04 2.76 7.00
N SER A 104 9.89 3.49 7.74
CA SER A 104 10.05 4.94 7.56
C SER A 104 10.54 5.30 6.16
N THR A 105 11.43 4.51 5.59
CA THR A 105 11.92 4.68 4.22
C THR A 105 10.79 4.53 3.20
N LEU A 106 9.92 3.52 3.35
CA LEU A 106 8.77 3.34 2.47
C LEU A 106 7.77 4.48 2.60
N ILE A 107 7.42 4.88 3.82
CA ILE A 107 6.52 6.02 4.05
C ILE A 107 7.09 7.29 3.38
N TYR A 108 8.39 7.52 3.54
CA TYR A 108 9.06 8.63 2.86
C TYR A 108 8.87 8.56 1.34
N PHE A 109 9.11 7.41 0.71
CA PHE A 109 8.92 7.23 -0.74
C PHE A 109 7.46 7.47 -1.18
N TYR A 110 6.50 7.01 -0.39
CA TYR A 110 5.07 7.22 -0.69
C TYR A 110 4.63 8.69 -0.54
N CYS A 111 5.32 9.47 0.30
CA CYS A 111 5.07 10.90 0.48
C CYS A 111 5.78 11.79 -0.56
N LEU A 112 6.83 11.30 -1.24
CA LEU A 112 7.55 12.08 -2.25
C LEU A 112 6.60 12.56 -3.35
N GLN A 113 6.93 13.69 -3.95
CA GLN A 113 6.24 14.13 -5.17
C GLN A 113 6.63 13.20 -6.31
N GLY A 114 5.63 12.74 -7.07
CA GLY A 114 5.87 11.95 -8.28
C GLY A 114 6.59 12.77 -9.35
N ASP A 115 7.27 12.07 -10.26
CA ASP A 115 7.95 12.72 -11.38
C ASP A 115 6.93 13.40 -12.30
N ASN A 116 7.17 14.68 -12.60
CA ASN A 116 6.32 15.49 -13.50
C ASN A 116 6.50 15.13 -14.99
N ARG A 117 7.48 14.28 -15.29
CA ARG A 117 7.83 13.86 -16.65
C ARG A 117 7.56 12.37 -16.82
N THR A 118 7.59 11.92 -18.06
CA THR A 118 7.67 10.50 -18.38
C THR A 118 8.93 9.92 -17.74
N ASN A 119 8.80 8.84 -17.00
CA ASN A 119 9.91 8.11 -16.40
C ASN A 119 9.95 6.67 -16.95
N ASP A 120 10.83 5.82 -16.39
CA ASP A 120 11.03 4.44 -16.85
C ASP A 120 9.74 3.58 -16.81
N TYR A 121 8.72 4.02 -16.07
CA TYR A 121 7.45 3.32 -15.87
C TYR A 121 6.26 3.97 -16.59
N GLY A 122 6.50 4.98 -17.42
CA GLY A 122 5.49 5.60 -18.28
C GLY A 122 5.11 7.04 -17.95
N ASN A 123 4.00 7.49 -18.50
CA ASN A 123 3.52 8.85 -18.36
C ASN A 123 2.94 9.11 -16.96
N GLN A 124 3.02 10.38 -16.52
CA GLN A 124 2.36 10.82 -15.29
C GLN A 124 0.85 10.57 -15.38
N GLN A 125 0.29 9.98 -14.35
CA GLN A 125 -1.16 9.93 -14.17
C GLN A 125 -1.61 11.21 -13.47
N SER A 126 -2.40 11.98 -14.18
CA SER A 126 -3.01 13.22 -13.69
C SER A 126 -4.08 12.94 -12.63
#